data_0e744325abbe672787d07a00885197b2
#
_entry.id   0e744325abbe672787d07a00885197b2
#
_cell.length_a   1.000
_cell.length_b   1.000
_cell.length_c   1.000
_cell.angle_alpha   90.00
_cell.angle_beta   90.00
_cell.angle_gamma   90.00
#
_symmetry.space_group_name_H-M   'P 1'
#
loop_
_entity.id
_entity.type
_entity.pdbx_description
1 polymer ?
#
loop_
_entity_poly.entity_id
_entity_poly.type
_entity_poly.pdbx_seq_one_letter_code
_entity_poly.pdbx_strand_id
1 'polypeptide(L)'
;MDIITDRRALHRIPELDRDLPETMAYLRSALENLPCKVFSPMESALCAWFDFGAKEAIAFRSDADALPIAENSGLNFASCHPGRMHACGHDGHMAILLELARG
;
A
#
# COMPACT_ATOMS: atom_id res chain seq x y z
N MET A 1 2.09 12.44 7.31
CA MET A 1 2.90 11.29 6.91
C MET A 1 3.49 11.54 5.54
N ASP A 2 4.61 10.99 5.25
CA ASP A 2 5.31 11.19 3.99
C ASP A 2 5.60 9.83 3.33
N ILE A 3 6.15 9.91 2.12
CA ILE A 3 6.42 8.72 1.30
C ILE A 3 7.41 7.75 1.97
N ILE A 4 8.40 8.27 2.67
CA ILE A 4 9.41 7.44 3.36
C ILE A 4 8.78 6.70 4.53
N THR A 5 7.99 7.38 5.34
CA THR A 5 7.25 6.79 6.45
C THR A 5 6.31 5.70 5.98
N ASP A 6 5.56 5.95 4.90
CA ASP A 6 4.65 4.97 4.33
C ASP A 6 5.39 3.74 3.83
N ARG A 7 6.47 3.94 3.08
CA ARG A 7 7.24 2.81 2.54
C ARG A 7 7.79 1.93 3.67
N ARG A 8 8.34 2.54 4.71
CA ARG A 8 8.91 1.79 5.83
C ARG A 8 7.84 1.06 6.63
N ALA A 9 6.70 1.68 6.84
CA ALA A 9 5.57 1.03 7.53
C ALA A 9 5.06 -0.17 6.74
N LEU A 10 4.89 -0.02 5.43
CA LEU A 10 4.44 -1.11 4.56
C LEU A 10 5.49 -2.22 4.45
N HIS A 11 6.77 -1.86 4.47
CA HIS A 11 7.86 -2.84 4.42
C HIS A 11 7.84 -3.78 5.62
N ARG A 12 7.38 -3.30 6.78
CA ARG A 12 7.31 -4.12 7.99
C ARG A 12 6.21 -5.15 7.98
N ILE A 13 5.18 -4.98 7.14
CA ILE A 13 3.98 -5.83 7.14
C ILE A 13 3.77 -6.53 5.80
N PRO A 14 4.77 -7.26 5.31
CA PRO A 14 4.62 -7.96 4.02
C PRO A 14 3.60 -9.08 4.13
N GLU A 15 2.66 -9.11 3.20
CA GLU A 15 1.62 -10.12 3.12
C GLU A 15 1.58 -10.70 1.73
N LEU A 16 1.10 -11.94 1.60
CA LEU A 16 1.21 -12.72 0.37
C LEU A 16 -0.13 -12.88 -0.34
N ASP A 17 -0.07 -12.96 -1.65
CA ASP A 17 -1.18 -13.29 -2.54
C ASP A 17 -2.39 -12.39 -2.31
N ARG A 18 -3.52 -12.97 -1.90
CA ARG A 18 -4.77 -12.25 -1.68
C ARG A 18 -5.14 -12.11 -0.22
N ASP A 19 -4.22 -12.39 0.67
CA ASP A 19 -4.42 -12.28 2.12
C ASP A 19 -3.61 -11.10 2.64
N LEU A 20 -4.17 -9.90 2.52
CA LEU A 20 -3.49 -8.64 2.79
C LEU A 20 -4.20 -7.78 3.84
N PRO A 21 -4.65 -8.33 4.99
CA PRO A 21 -5.47 -7.55 5.92
C PRO A 21 -4.75 -6.36 6.53
N GLU A 22 -3.50 -6.49 6.94
CA GLU A 22 -2.74 -5.39 7.52
C GLU A 22 -2.41 -4.33 6.48
N THR A 23 -2.04 -4.75 5.28
CA THR A 23 -1.75 -3.85 4.16
C THR A 23 -2.99 -3.03 3.81
N MET A 24 -4.13 -3.68 3.67
CA MET A 24 -5.39 -2.98 3.36
C MET A 24 -5.78 -2.02 4.47
N ALA A 25 -5.61 -2.42 5.73
CA ALA A 25 -5.90 -1.55 6.87
C ALA A 25 -5.01 -0.31 6.88
N TYR A 26 -3.73 -0.46 6.60
CA TYR A 26 -2.80 0.65 6.53
C TYR A 26 -3.18 1.63 5.41
N LEU A 27 -3.45 1.11 4.22
CA LEU A 27 -3.81 1.94 3.07
C LEU A 27 -5.13 2.69 3.32
N ARG A 28 -6.12 2.02 3.90
CA ARG A 28 -7.40 2.63 4.23
C ARG A 28 -7.23 3.76 5.24
N SER A 29 -6.41 3.54 6.24
CA SER A 29 -6.09 4.56 7.25
C SER A 29 -5.38 5.76 6.65
N ALA A 30 -4.45 5.54 5.72
CA ALA A 30 -3.71 6.60 5.07
C ALA A 30 -4.60 7.47 4.17
N LEU A 31 -5.68 6.91 3.64
CA LEU A 31 -6.62 7.62 2.76
C LEU A 31 -7.80 8.26 3.51
N GLU A 32 -7.92 8.00 4.80
CA GLU A 32 -9.10 8.34 5.61
C GLU A 32 -9.47 9.83 5.57
N ASN A 33 -8.47 10.71 5.61
CA ASN A 33 -8.69 12.15 5.68
C ASN A 33 -8.60 12.85 4.32
N LEU A 34 -8.53 12.09 3.24
CA LEU A 34 -8.45 12.66 1.90
C LEU A 34 -9.86 12.81 1.30
N PRO A 35 -10.05 13.76 0.38
CA PRO A 35 -11.37 13.99 -0.24
C PRO A 35 -11.67 12.94 -1.30
N CYS A 36 -11.81 11.70 -0.88
CA CYS A 36 -12.08 10.58 -1.78
C CYS A 36 -13.06 9.60 -1.14
N LYS A 37 -13.68 8.81 -1.99
CA LYS A 37 -14.49 7.67 -1.57
C LYS A 37 -13.62 6.42 -1.65
N VAL A 38 -13.44 5.74 -0.52
CA VAL A 38 -12.64 4.52 -0.43
C VAL A 38 -13.58 3.31 -0.45
N PHE A 39 -13.30 2.35 -1.29
CA PHE A 39 -14.08 1.11 -1.36
C PHE A 39 -13.21 -0.07 -1.77
N SER A 40 -13.66 -1.26 -1.42
CA SER A 40 -12.96 -2.50 -1.74
C SER A 40 -13.79 -3.32 -2.73
N PRO A 41 -13.37 -3.43 -3.99
CA PRO A 41 -14.09 -4.27 -4.96
C PRO A 41 -13.94 -5.76 -4.65
N MET A 42 -12.92 -6.12 -3.88
CA MET A 42 -12.69 -7.45 -3.37
C MET A 42 -11.85 -7.36 -2.09
N GLU A 43 -11.71 -8.46 -1.36
CA GLU A 43 -11.06 -8.49 -0.05
C GLU A 43 -9.62 -7.97 -0.06
N SER A 44 -8.88 -8.28 -1.11
CA SER A 44 -7.46 -7.92 -1.23
C SER A 44 -7.21 -6.71 -2.12
N ALA A 45 -8.23 -5.89 -2.36
CA ALA A 45 -8.11 -4.72 -3.21
C ALA A 45 -8.76 -3.51 -2.55
N LEU A 46 -8.21 -2.34 -2.82
CA LEU A 46 -8.70 -1.07 -2.30
C LEU A 46 -8.66 -0.03 -3.40
N CYS A 47 -9.74 0.73 -3.55
CA CYS A 47 -9.84 1.81 -4.50
C CYS A 47 -10.16 3.12 -3.78
N ALA A 48 -9.55 4.20 -4.25
CA ALA A 48 -9.87 5.54 -3.79
C ALA A 48 -10.35 6.34 -5.01
N TRP A 49 -11.59 6.81 -4.94
CA TRP A 49 -12.23 7.56 -6.02
C TRP A 49 -12.23 9.05 -5.67
N PHE A 50 -11.52 9.83 -6.47
CA PHE A 50 -11.49 11.29 -6.37
C PHE A 50 -12.34 11.86 -7.52
N ASP A 51 -13.46 12.47 -7.18
CA ASP A 51 -14.37 13.05 -8.18
C ASP A 51 -14.11 14.55 -8.31
N PHE A 52 -13.52 14.94 -9.41
CA PHE A 52 -13.26 16.36 -9.71
C PHE A 52 -14.25 16.94 -10.70
N GLY A 53 -15.33 16.23 -10.99
CA GLY A 53 -16.38 16.72 -11.90
C GLY A 53 -16.03 16.63 -13.38
N ALA A 54 -14.94 15.97 -13.74
CA ALA A 54 -14.54 15.82 -15.14
C ALA A 54 -15.31 14.68 -15.81
N LYS A 55 -15.38 14.74 -17.15
CA LYS A 55 -16.07 13.71 -17.94
C LYS A 55 -15.26 12.42 -18.03
N GLU A 56 -13.94 12.53 -17.96
CA GLU A 56 -13.03 11.40 -18.06
C GLU A 56 -12.33 11.14 -16.74
N ALA A 57 -11.89 9.92 -16.53
CA ALA A 57 -11.15 9.53 -15.35
C ALA A 57 -9.83 8.86 -15.75
N ILE A 58 -8.79 9.07 -14.94
CA ILE A 58 -7.51 8.41 -15.08
C ILE A 58 -7.32 7.53 -13.85
N ALA A 59 -6.90 6.29 -14.05
CA ALA A 59 -6.62 5.38 -12.96
C ALA A 59 -5.13 5.11 -12.85
N PHE A 60 -4.65 5.11 -11.62
CA PHE A 60 -3.29 4.68 -11.27
C PHE A 60 -3.39 3.47 -10.36
N ARG A 61 -2.52 2.49 -10.55
CA ARG A 61 -2.57 1.26 -9.75
C ARG A 61 -1.20 0.89 -9.22
N SER A 62 -1.20 0.13 -8.13
CA SER A 62 -0.02 -0.50 -7.57
C SER A 62 -0.40 -1.90 -7.12
N ASP A 63 0.52 -2.84 -7.26
CA ASP A 63 0.41 -4.13 -6.59
C ASP A 63 0.75 -3.97 -5.11
N ALA A 64 0.24 -4.86 -4.28
CA ALA A 64 0.35 -4.71 -2.83
C ALA A 64 0.95 -5.93 -2.12
N ASP A 65 1.16 -7.03 -2.84
CA ASP A 65 1.66 -8.27 -2.27
C ASP A 65 3.18 -8.29 -2.14
N ALA A 66 3.65 -9.11 -1.20
CA ALA A 66 5.07 -9.33 -0.96
C ALA A 66 5.49 -10.71 -1.46
N LEU A 67 6.71 -11.10 -1.18
CA LEU A 67 7.28 -12.38 -1.61
C LEU A 67 7.57 -13.29 -0.40
N PRO A 68 7.48 -14.63 -0.57
CA PRO A 68 7.78 -15.58 0.49
C PRO A 68 9.29 -15.77 0.65
N ILE A 69 9.98 -14.68 0.97
CA ILE A 69 11.43 -14.62 1.13
C ILE A 69 11.75 -14.09 2.51
N ALA A 70 12.67 -14.72 3.22
CA ALA A 70 13.11 -14.23 4.52
C ALA A 70 13.98 -12.99 4.34
N GLU A 71 13.67 -11.93 5.08
CA GLU A 71 14.47 -10.72 5.03
C GLU A 71 15.72 -10.85 5.88
N ASN A 72 16.86 -10.48 5.30
CA ASN A 72 18.17 -10.52 5.95
C ASN A 72 18.88 -9.18 5.77
N SER A 73 18.15 -8.07 5.88
CA SER A 73 18.67 -6.73 5.62
C SER A 73 19.31 -6.09 6.85
N GLY A 74 18.91 -6.48 8.05
CA GLY A 74 19.37 -5.86 9.29
C GLY A 74 18.82 -4.45 9.52
N LEU A 75 17.81 -4.03 8.77
CA LEU A 75 17.20 -2.70 8.88
C LEU A 75 16.27 -2.61 10.08
N ASN A 76 16.16 -1.41 10.66
CA ASN A 76 15.25 -1.19 11.80
C ASN A 76 13.76 -1.19 11.40
N PHE A 77 13.47 -1.12 10.11
CA PHE A 77 12.11 -1.27 9.58
C PHE A 77 11.95 -2.57 8.77
N ALA A 78 12.73 -3.60 9.11
CA ALA A 78 12.64 -4.91 8.47
C ALA A 78 11.27 -5.56 8.73
N SER A 79 10.96 -6.58 7.94
CA SER A 79 9.73 -7.34 8.04
C SER A 79 9.46 -7.83 9.47
N CYS A 80 8.23 -7.65 9.94
CA CYS A 80 7.74 -8.22 11.20
C CYS A 80 7.13 -9.61 11.00
N HIS A 81 7.08 -10.09 9.75
CA HIS A 81 6.51 -11.40 9.40
C HIS A 81 7.63 -12.33 8.92
N PRO A 82 8.08 -13.29 9.74
CA PRO A 82 9.14 -14.21 9.33
C PRO A 82 8.80 -14.94 8.02
N GLY A 83 9.78 -15.04 7.14
CA GLY A 83 9.62 -15.72 5.86
C GLY A 83 8.91 -14.91 4.78
N ARG A 84 8.65 -13.63 5.03
CA ARG A 84 8.01 -12.74 4.06
C ARG A 84 8.78 -11.43 3.96
N MET A 85 8.88 -10.88 2.76
CA MET A 85 9.58 -9.63 2.53
C MET A 85 9.03 -8.91 1.30
N HIS A 86 8.92 -7.60 1.38
CA HIS A 86 8.72 -6.76 0.19
C HIS A 86 10.05 -6.65 -0.55
N ALA A 87 10.34 -7.65 -1.37
CA ALA A 87 11.59 -7.73 -2.13
C ALA A 87 11.41 -7.30 -3.60
N CYS A 88 10.19 -7.11 -4.04
CA CYS A 88 9.86 -6.71 -5.41
C CYS A 88 9.63 -5.20 -5.57
N GLY A 89 9.56 -4.45 -4.47
CA GLY A 89 9.36 -3.00 -4.49
C GLY A 89 7.92 -2.54 -4.43
N HIS A 90 6.96 -3.44 -4.18
CA HIS A 90 5.54 -3.06 -4.11
C HIS A 90 5.25 -2.12 -2.92
N ASP A 91 6.01 -2.23 -1.82
CA ASP A 91 5.93 -1.29 -0.71
C ASP A 91 6.25 0.14 -1.14
N GLY A 92 7.30 0.29 -1.95
CA GLY A 92 7.65 1.58 -2.55
C GLY A 92 6.61 2.07 -3.54
N HIS A 93 6.07 1.18 -4.36
CA HIS A 93 5.02 1.53 -5.32
C HIS A 93 3.75 2.00 -4.62
N MET A 94 3.35 1.33 -3.54
CA MET A 94 2.20 1.76 -2.74
C MET A 94 2.43 3.13 -2.11
N ALA A 95 3.63 3.38 -1.60
CA ALA A 95 3.98 4.66 -1.00
C ALA A 95 3.93 5.80 -2.02
N ILE A 96 4.40 5.55 -3.24
CA ILE A 96 4.33 6.51 -4.33
C ILE A 96 2.86 6.83 -4.65
N LEU A 97 2.01 5.83 -4.71
CA LEU A 97 0.60 5.99 -5.00
C LEU A 97 -0.12 6.80 -3.91
N LEU A 98 0.21 6.56 -2.64
CA LEU A 98 -0.32 7.36 -1.53
C LEU A 98 0.12 8.82 -1.62
N GLU A 99 1.36 9.07 -2.00
CA GLU A 99 1.87 10.43 -2.17
C GLU A 99 1.13 11.14 -3.31
N LEU A 100 0.87 10.44 -4.40
CA LEU A 100 0.06 10.98 -5.50
C LEU A 100 -1.35 11.33 -5.02
N ALA A 101 -1.96 10.49 -4.19
CA ALA A 101 -3.30 10.74 -3.66
C ALA A 101 -3.36 11.98 -2.78
N ARG A 102 -2.29 12.27 -2.03
CA ARG A 102 -2.21 13.46 -1.16
C ARG A 102 -1.97 14.74 -1.95
N GLY A 103 -1.36 14.63 -3.10
CA GLY A 103 -1.11 15.77 -4.00
C GLY A 103 -2.31 16.05 -4.88
#